data_9ae1633463775c67f8f55874553c63b0
#
_entry.id   9ae1633463775c67f8f55874553c63b0
#
_cell.length_a   1.000
_cell.length_b   1.000
_cell.length_c   1.000
_cell.angle_alpha   90.00
_cell.angle_beta   90.00
_cell.angle_gamma   90.00
#
_symmetry.space_group_name_H-M   'P 1'
#
loop_
_entity.id
_entity.type
_entity.pdbx_description
1 polymer ?
#
loop_
_entity_poly.entity_id
_entity_poly.type
_entity_poly.pdbx_seq_one_letter_code
_entity_poly.pdbx_strand_id
1 'polypeptide(L)'
;MPLARKKLFLLFAVCLATLASVAAIVPFKPRSGASLDSHAISPRPQQQPSPSLSAATTDVEVRPAAEVVSTAETSEAAPPFAESAAQQNRTLRDGLRWTFGGKQQRGWAIYVPLIQRLIGTEDDAASENFAARLARWQKSAGLNASGVLDEATFMKMISTWQSRRRRGSTYPSPDQLVTVPPAEFWDPSRADDLRKVERQTYAAYKRMLAAAVSDSSLQLASRNGELASSEKYLKIISAFRSREYQDRLRKLEPNAGRGALAVNSPHFTGRALDLYVGGEPTITKDSNRLLQTQTRTYRWLVRNAERFGFCPYFYEPWHWEYCAP
;
A
#
# COMPACT_ATOMS: atom_id res chain seq x y z
N MET A 1 55.52 -13.75 14.19
CA MET A 1 54.27 -14.37 14.68
C MET A 1 53.16 -13.31 14.62
N PRO A 2 52.18 -13.40 13.72
CA PRO A 2 51.05 -12.50 13.70
C PRO A 2 49.82 -13.12 14.35
N LEU A 3 49.22 -12.42 15.32
CA LEU A 3 47.97 -12.77 15.94
C LEU A 3 46.82 -12.65 14.93
N ALA A 4 46.11 -13.73 14.70
CA ALA A 4 44.88 -13.76 13.90
C ALA A 4 43.74 -13.10 14.67
N ARG A 5 43.24 -11.96 14.15
CA ARG A 5 41.98 -11.38 14.58
C ARG A 5 40.81 -12.18 14.01
N LYS A 6 40.12 -12.95 14.84
CA LYS A 6 38.86 -13.60 14.52
C LYS A 6 37.77 -12.52 14.37
N LYS A 7 37.29 -12.33 13.15
CA LYS A 7 36.07 -11.53 12.88
C LYS A 7 34.88 -12.34 13.36
N LEU A 8 34.26 -11.87 14.42
CA LEU A 8 32.98 -12.36 14.92
C LEU A 8 31.88 -11.83 14.00
N PHE A 9 31.40 -12.66 13.08
CA PHE A 9 30.18 -12.40 12.33
C PHE A 9 29.00 -12.67 13.26
N LEU A 10 28.39 -11.57 13.75
CA LEU A 10 27.09 -11.65 14.44
C LEU A 10 26.00 -11.80 13.38
N LEU A 11 25.63 -13.04 13.10
CA LEU A 11 24.40 -13.38 12.38
C LEU A 11 23.24 -13.04 13.32
N PHE A 12 22.50 -11.96 13.03
CA PHE A 12 21.16 -11.79 13.55
C PHE A 12 20.24 -12.76 12.83
N ALA A 13 20.16 -13.96 13.38
CA ALA A 13 19.11 -14.90 13.05
C ALA A 13 17.80 -14.31 13.57
N VAL A 14 16.88 -14.02 12.65
CA VAL A 14 15.46 -13.81 12.99
C VAL A 14 14.97 -15.13 13.58
N CYS A 15 14.89 -15.20 14.91
CA CYS A 15 14.29 -16.33 15.60
C CYS A 15 12.81 -16.41 15.24
N LEU A 16 12.46 -17.27 14.27
CA LEU A 16 11.14 -17.87 14.20
C LEU A 16 11.02 -18.81 15.39
N ALA A 17 10.43 -18.34 16.48
CA ALA A 17 10.04 -19.21 17.58
C ALA A 17 8.84 -20.07 17.14
N THR A 18 9.12 -21.29 16.70
CA THR A 18 8.14 -22.35 16.62
C THR A 18 7.88 -22.84 18.04
N LEU A 19 6.85 -22.28 18.70
CA LEU A 19 6.31 -22.83 19.93
C LEU A 19 5.36 -23.97 19.56
N ALA A 20 5.82 -25.20 19.72
CA ALA A 20 4.98 -26.38 19.77
C ALA A 20 4.08 -26.27 21.03
N SER A 21 2.80 -25.93 20.83
CA SER A 21 1.79 -25.95 21.88
C SER A 21 1.41 -27.39 22.18
N VAL A 22 1.82 -27.89 23.33
CA VAL A 22 1.25 -29.10 23.94
C VAL A 22 -0.17 -28.74 24.39
N ALA A 23 -1.16 -29.23 23.68
CA ALA A 23 -2.58 -29.09 24.05
C ALA A 23 -2.88 -30.06 25.21
N ALA A 24 -3.07 -29.52 26.39
CA ALA A 24 -3.69 -30.25 27.50
C ALA A 24 -5.19 -30.42 27.23
N ILE A 25 -5.62 -31.63 26.97
CA ILE A 25 -7.01 -32.02 26.78
C ILE A 25 -7.68 -32.01 28.14
N VAL A 26 -8.58 -31.06 28.37
CA VAL A 26 -9.53 -31.06 29.51
C VAL A 26 -10.87 -31.60 28.98
N PRO A 27 -11.45 -32.67 29.55
CA PRO A 27 -12.68 -33.21 29.04
C PRO A 27 -13.87 -32.33 29.47
N PHE A 28 -14.63 -31.86 28.48
CA PHE A 28 -15.89 -31.16 28.68
C PHE A 28 -17.03 -32.16 28.84
N LYS A 29 -17.70 -32.09 29.99
CA LYS A 29 -18.85 -32.93 30.35
C LYS A 29 -20.14 -32.26 29.82
N PRO A 30 -20.97 -32.95 29.02
CA PRO A 30 -22.21 -32.37 28.53
C PRO A 30 -23.29 -32.31 29.60
N ARG A 31 -23.96 -31.16 29.73
CA ARG A 31 -25.20 -31.01 30.48
C ARG A 31 -26.38 -31.26 29.52
N SER A 32 -27.16 -32.25 29.85
CA SER A 32 -28.41 -32.61 29.19
C SER A 32 -29.56 -31.68 29.59
N GLY A 33 -30.46 -31.42 28.65
CA GLY A 33 -31.89 -31.33 28.92
C GLY A 33 -32.52 -29.95 28.86
N ALA A 34 -33.27 -29.66 27.82
CA ALA A 34 -34.69 -29.33 27.89
C ALA A 34 -35.28 -29.25 26.48
N SER A 35 -36.37 -30.01 26.36
CA SER A 35 -37.22 -30.22 25.20
C SER A 35 -38.32 -29.15 25.13
N LEU A 36 -39.06 -29.14 23.99
CA LEU A 36 -40.36 -28.52 23.69
C LEU A 36 -40.24 -27.06 23.18
N ASP A 37 -40.91 -26.62 22.09
CA ASP A 37 -42.14 -27.10 21.45
C ASP A 37 -42.20 -26.60 20.01
N SER A 38 -42.91 -27.38 19.22
CA SER A 38 -43.41 -27.12 17.87
C SER A 38 -44.35 -25.91 17.84
N HIS A 39 -44.26 -25.02 16.83
CA HIS A 39 -45.44 -24.44 16.20
C HIS A 39 -45.21 -23.87 14.80
N ALA A 40 -45.94 -24.45 13.90
CA ALA A 40 -46.76 -23.86 12.82
C ALA A 40 -46.11 -23.19 11.62
N ILE A 41 -46.23 -23.93 10.55
CA ILE A 41 -46.33 -23.60 9.15
C ILE A 41 -47.24 -22.39 8.89
N SER A 42 -46.77 -21.41 8.04
CA SER A 42 -47.68 -20.72 7.09
C SER A 42 -46.90 -19.84 6.11
N PRO A 43 -47.53 -19.40 4.99
CA PRO A 43 -47.19 -19.90 3.67
C PRO A 43 -46.49 -18.87 2.79
N ARG A 44 -45.87 -19.39 1.76
CA ARG A 44 -45.19 -18.70 0.67
C ARG A 44 -46.15 -17.78 -0.12
N PRO A 45 -45.83 -16.52 -0.43
CA PRO A 45 -46.56 -15.74 -1.44
C PRO A 45 -46.12 -16.14 -2.83
N GLN A 46 -47.13 -16.28 -3.69
CA GLN A 46 -47.06 -16.61 -5.11
C GLN A 46 -46.38 -15.51 -5.93
N GLN A 47 -45.56 -15.94 -6.89
CA GLN A 47 -45.00 -15.09 -7.94
C GLN A 47 -46.13 -14.74 -8.91
N GLN A 48 -46.30 -13.44 -9.19
CA GLN A 48 -47.04 -12.94 -10.36
C GLN A 48 -46.09 -12.80 -11.54
N PRO A 49 -46.57 -13.08 -12.77
CA PRO A 49 -45.76 -12.99 -13.97
C PRO A 49 -45.58 -11.54 -14.46
N SER A 50 -44.38 -11.20 -14.85
CA SER A 50 -44.01 -9.93 -15.48
C SER A 50 -44.56 -9.85 -16.91
N PRO A 51 -45.01 -8.67 -17.37
CA PRO A 51 -45.46 -8.51 -18.77
C PRO A 51 -44.25 -8.38 -19.71
N SER A 52 -44.35 -9.07 -20.84
CA SER A 52 -43.48 -8.91 -22.00
C SER A 52 -43.54 -7.47 -22.53
N LEU A 53 -42.39 -6.82 -22.66
CA LEU A 53 -42.25 -5.61 -23.43
C LEU A 53 -41.56 -5.91 -24.76
N SER A 54 -42.31 -5.60 -25.81
CA SER A 54 -42.03 -5.68 -27.23
C SER A 54 -40.77 -4.90 -27.60
N ALA A 55 -39.96 -5.47 -28.49
CA ALA A 55 -38.81 -4.85 -29.10
C ALA A 55 -39.22 -3.61 -29.93
N ALA A 56 -38.70 -2.46 -29.55
CA ALA A 56 -38.59 -1.28 -30.42
C ALA A 56 -37.13 -1.12 -30.84
N THR A 57 -36.87 -1.45 -32.10
CA THR A 57 -35.62 -1.13 -32.80
C THR A 57 -35.54 0.39 -32.96
N THR A 58 -34.63 1.03 -32.26
CA THR A 58 -34.20 2.37 -32.59
C THR A 58 -32.80 2.30 -33.16
N ASP A 59 -32.69 2.68 -34.43
CA ASP A 59 -31.42 2.93 -35.13
C ASP A 59 -30.61 3.96 -34.36
N VAL A 60 -29.49 3.51 -33.80
CA VAL A 60 -28.48 4.41 -33.21
C VAL A 60 -27.50 4.75 -34.33
N GLU A 61 -27.65 5.96 -34.84
CA GLU A 61 -26.72 6.61 -35.74
C GLU A 61 -25.33 6.68 -35.06
N VAL A 62 -24.39 5.93 -35.64
CA VAL A 62 -22.99 5.91 -35.21
C VAL A 62 -22.36 7.26 -35.58
N ARG A 63 -22.26 8.18 -34.64
CA ARG A 63 -21.41 9.35 -34.78
C ARG A 63 -19.93 8.92 -34.84
N PRO A 64 -19.15 9.42 -35.80
CA PRO A 64 -17.72 9.12 -35.87
C PRO A 64 -17.03 9.64 -34.59
N ALA A 65 -16.12 8.80 -34.07
CA ALA A 65 -15.29 9.11 -32.94
C ALA A 65 -14.62 10.47 -33.11
N ALA A 66 -14.77 11.33 -32.10
CA ALA A 66 -14.04 12.58 -32.04
C ALA A 66 -12.54 12.28 -32.08
N GLU A 67 -11.90 12.86 -33.06
CA GLU A 67 -10.46 12.89 -33.24
C GLU A 67 -9.84 13.38 -31.94
N VAL A 68 -9.06 12.51 -31.27
CA VAL A 68 -8.26 12.90 -30.10
C VAL A 68 -7.21 13.86 -30.65
N VAL A 69 -7.49 15.16 -30.55
CA VAL A 69 -6.50 16.19 -30.75
C VAL A 69 -5.43 15.97 -29.69
N SER A 70 -4.37 15.32 -30.09
CA SER A 70 -3.10 15.32 -29.38
C SER A 70 -2.66 16.78 -29.28
N THR A 71 -2.99 17.44 -28.18
CA THR A 71 -2.35 18.71 -27.82
C THR A 71 -0.88 18.37 -27.58
N ALA A 72 -0.07 18.55 -28.62
CA ALA A 72 1.37 18.65 -28.46
C ALA A 72 1.61 19.69 -27.37
N GLU A 73 2.08 19.25 -26.18
CA GLU A 73 2.57 20.14 -25.15
C GLU A 73 3.68 20.96 -25.80
N THR A 74 3.38 22.20 -26.16
CA THR A 74 4.39 23.18 -26.55
C THR A 74 5.39 23.21 -25.41
N SER A 75 6.63 22.85 -25.70
CA SER A 75 7.77 22.97 -24.79
C SER A 75 7.91 24.45 -24.43
N GLU A 76 7.16 24.88 -23.42
CA GLU A 76 7.27 26.23 -22.86
C GLU A 76 8.66 26.30 -22.21
N ALA A 77 9.47 27.28 -22.62
CA ALA A 77 10.80 27.50 -22.05
C ALA A 77 10.72 27.54 -20.53
N ALA A 78 11.66 26.87 -19.86
CA ALA A 78 11.68 26.83 -18.41
C ALA A 78 11.70 28.26 -17.83
N PRO A 79 10.94 28.54 -16.74
CA PRO A 79 10.92 29.87 -16.15
C PRO A 79 12.31 30.31 -15.67
N PRO A 80 12.67 31.58 -15.67
CA PRO A 80 14.03 32.07 -15.31
C PRO A 80 14.54 31.63 -13.94
N PHE A 81 13.64 31.29 -13.01
CA PHE A 81 14.00 30.78 -11.68
C PHE A 81 14.34 29.29 -11.68
N ALA A 82 14.01 28.54 -12.73
CA ALA A 82 14.00 27.08 -12.71
C ALA A 82 15.41 26.50 -12.51
N GLU A 83 16.44 27.09 -13.11
CA GLU A 83 17.83 26.67 -12.95
C GLU A 83 18.29 26.80 -11.48
N SER A 84 18.05 27.96 -10.86
CA SER A 84 18.41 28.21 -9.45
C SER A 84 17.64 27.26 -8.52
N ALA A 85 16.35 27.04 -8.78
CA ALA A 85 15.52 26.12 -8.02
C ALA A 85 16.00 24.67 -8.16
N ALA A 86 16.36 24.25 -9.37
CA ALA A 86 16.92 22.92 -9.62
C ALA A 86 18.22 22.69 -8.86
N GLN A 87 19.11 23.68 -8.83
CA GLN A 87 20.35 23.62 -8.04
C GLN A 87 20.07 23.48 -6.53
N GLN A 88 19.11 24.24 -5.99
CA GLN A 88 18.69 24.14 -4.59
C GLN A 88 18.07 22.76 -4.30
N ASN A 89 17.19 22.26 -5.18
CA ASN A 89 16.57 20.94 -5.04
C ASN A 89 17.61 19.82 -5.00
N ARG A 90 18.68 19.93 -5.79
CA ARG A 90 19.80 18.96 -5.76
C ARG A 90 20.42 18.87 -4.37
N THR A 91 20.63 20.00 -3.70
CA THR A 91 21.19 20.05 -2.35
C THR A 91 20.18 19.57 -1.30
N LEU A 92 18.92 20.02 -1.40
CA LEU A 92 17.87 19.72 -0.43
C LEU A 92 17.40 18.27 -0.50
N ARG A 93 17.53 17.60 -1.67
CA ARG A 93 17.16 16.21 -1.83
C ARG A 93 17.77 15.30 -0.77
N ASP A 94 19.01 15.54 -0.41
CA ASP A 94 19.73 14.75 0.57
C ASP A 94 19.97 15.51 1.89
N GLY A 95 19.77 16.84 1.89
CA GLY A 95 20.14 17.73 2.98
C GLY A 95 19.00 18.33 3.79
N LEU A 96 17.77 18.37 3.25
CA LEU A 96 16.63 18.99 3.92
C LEU A 96 16.41 18.37 5.31
N ARG A 97 16.31 19.21 6.34
CA ARG A 97 15.95 18.76 7.70
C ARG A 97 14.47 18.97 7.93
N TRP A 98 13.80 17.97 8.45
CA TRP A 98 12.37 18.01 8.75
C TRP A 98 12.05 17.04 9.89
N THR A 99 10.83 17.10 10.46
CA THR A 99 10.45 16.28 11.62
C THR A 99 9.19 15.46 11.31
N PHE A 100 9.23 14.17 11.65
CA PHE A 100 8.07 13.31 11.57
C PHE A 100 7.98 12.35 12.75
N GLY A 101 6.79 12.25 13.37
CA GLY A 101 6.59 11.39 14.54
C GLY A 101 7.51 11.74 15.73
N GLY A 102 7.92 13.01 15.88
CA GLY A 102 8.85 13.48 16.91
C GLY A 102 10.32 13.14 16.64
N LYS A 103 10.64 12.60 15.45
CA LYS A 103 12.01 12.25 15.07
C LYS A 103 12.49 13.15 13.93
N GLN A 104 13.74 13.60 14.05
CA GLN A 104 14.43 14.31 12.97
C GLN A 104 14.65 13.38 11.79
N GLN A 105 14.34 13.89 10.60
CA GLN A 105 14.52 13.24 9.32
C GLN A 105 15.46 14.08 8.46
N ARG A 106 16.03 13.47 7.43
CA ARG A 106 16.94 14.17 6.53
C ARG A 106 16.67 13.76 5.07
N GLY A 107 16.61 14.80 4.21
CA GLY A 107 16.40 14.63 2.79
C GLY A 107 14.99 14.15 2.43
N TRP A 108 14.73 14.17 1.13
CA TRP A 108 13.46 13.69 0.56
C TRP A 108 13.69 12.72 -0.62
N ALA A 109 14.92 12.26 -0.82
CA ALA A 109 15.27 11.33 -1.91
C ALA A 109 14.41 10.07 -1.94
N ILE A 110 14.06 9.52 -0.77
CA ILE A 110 13.18 8.35 -0.62
C ILE A 110 11.80 8.60 -1.22
N TYR A 111 11.32 9.84 -1.21
CA TYR A 111 9.95 10.20 -1.58
C TYR A 111 9.81 10.68 -3.02
N VAL A 112 10.91 10.68 -3.80
CA VAL A 112 10.92 11.15 -5.20
C VAL A 112 9.78 10.56 -6.04
N PRO A 113 9.49 9.24 -6.03
CA PRO A 113 8.40 8.71 -6.84
C PRO A 113 7.02 9.27 -6.45
N LEU A 114 6.76 9.47 -5.15
CA LEU A 114 5.50 10.07 -4.67
C LEU A 114 5.40 11.55 -5.02
N ILE A 115 6.52 12.28 -4.95
CA ILE A 115 6.60 13.69 -5.32
C ILE A 115 6.33 13.84 -6.81
N GLN A 116 7.04 13.08 -7.65
CA GLN A 116 6.85 13.06 -9.10
C GLN A 116 5.39 12.78 -9.49
N ARG A 117 4.77 11.76 -8.86
CA ARG A 117 3.35 11.46 -9.07
C ARG A 117 2.44 12.62 -8.68
N LEU A 118 2.74 13.30 -7.56
CA LEU A 118 1.92 14.40 -7.04
C LEU A 118 1.98 15.65 -7.92
N ILE A 119 3.18 15.99 -8.44
CA ILE A 119 3.39 17.16 -9.29
C ILE A 119 3.21 16.88 -10.79
N GLY A 120 2.96 15.61 -11.16
CA GLY A 120 2.66 15.20 -12.54
C GLY A 120 3.88 15.25 -13.47
N THR A 121 5.03 14.69 -13.04
CA THR A 121 6.23 14.59 -13.85
C THR A 121 6.96 13.26 -13.64
N GLU A 122 7.77 12.87 -14.60
CA GLU A 122 8.76 11.78 -14.51
C GLU A 122 10.21 12.33 -14.57
N ASP A 123 10.37 13.66 -14.65
CA ASP A 123 11.67 14.32 -14.78
C ASP A 123 12.55 14.09 -13.55
N ASP A 124 13.87 14.16 -13.76
CA ASP A 124 14.82 14.11 -12.65
C ASP A 124 14.57 15.21 -11.65
N ALA A 125 14.62 14.87 -10.37
CA ALA A 125 14.33 15.78 -9.27
C ALA A 125 15.27 17.01 -9.18
N ALA A 126 16.41 16.97 -9.90
CA ALA A 126 17.36 18.07 -10.01
C ALA A 126 17.27 18.81 -11.36
N SER A 127 16.20 18.59 -12.14
CA SER A 127 15.99 19.25 -13.43
C SER A 127 15.16 20.53 -13.31
N GLU A 128 15.29 21.42 -14.27
CA GLU A 128 14.49 22.63 -14.40
C GLU A 128 13.01 22.31 -14.63
N ASN A 129 12.73 21.27 -15.41
CA ASN A 129 11.35 20.82 -15.65
C ASN A 129 10.69 20.37 -14.34
N PHE A 130 11.40 19.61 -13.49
CA PHE A 130 10.90 19.27 -12.17
C PHE A 130 10.60 20.53 -11.34
N ALA A 131 11.53 21.52 -11.32
CA ALA A 131 11.32 22.76 -10.58
C ALA A 131 10.11 23.54 -11.12
N ALA A 132 9.92 23.61 -12.42
CA ALA A 132 8.77 24.25 -13.04
C ALA A 132 7.44 23.55 -12.69
N ARG A 133 7.40 22.21 -12.73
CA ARG A 133 6.22 21.42 -12.32
C ARG A 133 5.94 21.60 -10.82
N LEU A 134 6.98 21.63 -10.00
CA LEU A 134 6.87 21.86 -8.57
C LEU A 134 6.27 23.25 -8.28
N ALA A 135 6.74 24.31 -8.95
CA ALA A 135 6.20 25.66 -8.81
C ALA A 135 4.70 25.74 -9.16
N ARG A 136 4.26 25.05 -10.22
CA ARG A 136 2.82 24.98 -10.57
C ARG A 136 2.03 24.28 -9.46
N TRP A 137 2.53 23.18 -8.92
CA TRP A 137 1.87 22.51 -7.81
C TRP A 137 1.85 23.36 -6.54
N GLN A 138 2.95 24.03 -6.19
CA GLN A 138 3.01 24.97 -5.07
C GLN A 138 1.92 26.04 -5.19
N LYS A 139 1.78 26.66 -6.38
CA LYS A 139 0.73 27.65 -6.65
C LYS A 139 -0.66 27.06 -6.41
N SER A 140 -0.95 25.86 -6.91
CA SER A 140 -2.24 25.18 -6.71
C SER A 140 -2.50 24.81 -5.26
N ALA A 141 -1.43 24.57 -4.48
CA ALA A 141 -1.49 24.23 -3.06
C ALA A 141 -1.52 25.48 -2.14
N GLY A 142 -1.54 26.70 -2.70
CA GLY A 142 -1.53 27.95 -1.96
C GLY A 142 -0.18 28.30 -1.32
N LEU A 143 0.91 27.80 -1.91
CA LEU A 143 2.28 28.10 -1.46
C LEU A 143 2.97 29.09 -2.40
N ASN A 144 4.10 29.65 -1.95
CA ASN A 144 5.00 30.40 -2.82
C ASN A 144 5.53 29.49 -3.94
N ALA A 145 5.32 29.87 -5.20
CA ALA A 145 5.67 29.11 -6.38
C ALA A 145 7.16 29.23 -6.73
N SER A 146 8.04 28.92 -5.79
CA SER A 146 9.50 29.03 -5.91
C SER A 146 10.15 27.93 -6.77
N GLY A 147 9.48 26.80 -6.97
CA GLY A 147 10.06 25.60 -7.57
C GLY A 147 11.08 24.89 -6.68
N VAL A 148 11.27 25.35 -5.43
CA VAL A 148 12.19 24.75 -4.44
C VAL A 148 11.39 23.86 -3.50
N LEU A 149 11.81 22.60 -3.33
CA LEU A 149 11.22 21.68 -2.38
C LEU A 149 11.82 21.90 -0.99
N ASP A 150 11.36 22.96 -0.36
CA ASP A 150 11.71 23.33 1.01
C ASP A 150 10.88 22.54 2.05
N GLU A 151 11.10 22.78 3.34
CA GLU A 151 10.40 22.09 4.42
C GLU A 151 8.88 22.37 4.36
N ALA A 152 8.47 23.62 4.13
CA ALA A 152 7.05 23.98 4.08
C ALA A 152 6.33 23.26 2.94
N THR A 153 6.94 23.22 1.77
CA THR A 153 6.46 22.48 0.60
C THR A 153 6.37 20.99 0.89
N PHE A 154 7.41 20.40 1.45
CA PHE A 154 7.44 18.97 1.74
C PHE A 154 6.41 18.58 2.81
N MET A 155 6.26 19.37 3.88
CA MET A 155 5.23 19.14 4.90
C MET A 155 3.81 19.26 4.33
N LYS A 156 3.57 20.16 3.37
CA LYS A 156 2.30 20.24 2.66
C LYS A 156 2.02 18.99 1.82
N MET A 157 3.04 18.43 1.15
CA MET A 157 2.92 17.16 0.43
C MET A 157 2.59 16.01 1.38
N ILE A 158 3.30 15.89 2.51
CA ILE A 158 3.01 14.89 3.55
C ILE A 158 1.56 15.03 4.03
N SER A 159 1.10 16.24 4.31
CA SER A 159 -0.29 16.50 4.71
C SER A 159 -1.29 16.05 3.65
N THR A 160 -0.99 16.29 2.37
CA THR A 160 -1.81 15.86 1.23
C THR A 160 -1.89 14.33 1.14
N TRP A 161 -0.78 13.60 1.27
CA TRP A 161 -0.79 12.14 1.29
C TRP A 161 -1.53 11.58 2.51
N GLN A 162 -1.32 12.16 3.69
CA GLN A 162 -1.98 11.73 4.92
C GLN A 162 -3.50 11.97 4.91
N SER A 163 -3.97 13.05 4.25
CA SER A 163 -5.40 13.33 4.15
C SER A 163 -6.18 12.32 3.31
N ARG A 164 -5.50 11.64 2.37
CA ARG A 164 -6.08 10.58 1.54
C ARG A 164 -6.23 9.25 2.28
N ARG A 165 -5.50 9.06 3.37
CA ARG A 165 -5.57 7.83 4.15
C ARG A 165 -6.91 7.74 4.87
N ARG A 166 -7.42 6.53 4.96
CA ARG A 166 -8.67 6.29 5.66
C ARG A 166 -8.51 6.53 7.16
N ARG A 167 -9.30 7.45 7.70
CA ARG A 167 -9.43 7.66 9.13
C ARG A 167 -10.62 6.84 9.60
N GLY A 168 -10.38 5.73 10.25
CA GLY A 168 -11.45 4.93 10.80
C GLY A 168 -10.90 3.65 11.42
N SER A 169 -11.51 3.25 12.52
CA SER A 169 -11.15 2.06 13.28
C SER A 169 -12.31 1.06 13.30
N THR A 170 -13.07 0.98 12.19
CA THR A 170 -14.13 -0.04 12.10
C THR A 170 -13.45 -1.39 11.92
N TYR A 171 -13.59 -2.23 12.93
CA TYR A 171 -13.11 -3.60 12.89
C TYR A 171 -14.04 -4.43 12.01
N PRO A 172 -13.50 -5.25 11.09
CA PRO A 172 -14.32 -6.14 10.31
C PRO A 172 -14.90 -7.25 11.19
N SER A 173 -16.14 -7.62 10.94
CA SER A 173 -16.70 -8.85 11.48
C SER A 173 -16.03 -10.07 10.83
N PRO A 174 -16.03 -11.25 11.47
CA PRO A 174 -15.36 -12.44 10.95
C PRO A 174 -15.80 -12.85 9.54
N ASP A 175 -17.05 -12.62 9.17
CA ASP A 175 -17.63 -12.90 7.85
C ASP A 175 -17.16 -11.93 6.77
N GLN A 176 -16.66 -10.76 7.14
CA GLN A 176 -16.03 -9.80 6.21
C GLN A 176 -14.59 -10.15 5.88
N LEU A 177 -13.97 -11.05 6.63
CA LEU A 177 -12.59 -11.49 6.41
C LEU A 177 -12.55 -12.76 5.55
N VAL A 178 -11.59 -12.80 4.64
CA VAL A 178 -11.25 -14.00 3.86
C VAL A 178 -9.83 -14.45 4.18
N THR A 179 -9.61 -15.76 4.23
CA THR A 179 -8.26 -16.33 4.36
C THR A 179 -7.62 -16.41 2.98
N VAL A 180 -6.50 -15.74 2.81
CA VAL A 180 -5.76 -15.68 1.55
C VAL A 180 -4.89 -16.93 1.39
N PRO A 181 -4.77 -17.51 0.17
CA PRO A 181 -3.90 -18.65 -0.09
C PRO A 181 -2.45 -18.40 0.34
N PRO A 182 -1.75 -19.42 0.90
CA PRO A 182 -0.35 -19.29 1.30
C PRO A 182 0.57 -18.82 0.18
N ALA A 183 0.29 -19.22 -1.06
CA ALA A 183 1.08 -18.84 -2.23
C ALA A 183 1.11 -17.33 -2.53
N GLU A 184 0.14 -16.58 -2.03
CA GLU A 184 0.05 -15.12 -2.20
C GLU A 184 0.76 -14.36 -1.07
N PHE A 185 1.23 -15.06 -0.02
CA PHE A 185 2.04 -14.47 1.03
C PHE A 185 3.53 -14.62 0.74
N TRP A 186 4.30 -13.62 1.17
CA TRP A 186 5.77 -13.65 1.11
C TRP A 186 6.36 -14.77 1.95
N ASP A 187 5.75 -15.03 3.10
CA ASP A 187 5.99 -16.20 3.94
C ASP A 187 4.78 -17.15 3.87
N PRO A 188 4.85 -18.22 3.05
CA PRO A 188 3.74 -19.15 2.88
C PRO A 188 3.47 -20.03 4.12
N SER A 189 4.39 -20.08 5.08
CA SER A 189 4.21 -20.84 6.34
C SER A 189 3.36 -20.11 7.37
N ARG A 190 2.97 -18.85 7.08
CA ARG A 190 2.20 -18.00 7.99
C ARG A 190 0.86 -18.64 8.33
N ALA A 191 0.50 -18.63 9.62
CA ALA A 191 -0.76 -19.22 10.11
C ALA A 191 -2.00 -18.56 9.49
N ASP A 192 -3.10 -19.29 9.37
CA ASP A 192 -4.34 -18.86 8.70
C ASP A 192 -4.95 -17.59 9.29
N ASP A 193 -4.90 -17.45 10.62
CA ASP A 193 -5.40 -16.27 11.34
C ASP A 193 -4.62 -14.99 11.00
N LEU A 194 -3.37 -15.12 10.56
CA LEU A 194 -2.51 -14.03 10.11
C LEU A 194 -2.51 -13.81 8.58
N ARG A 195 -3.25 -14.65 7.84
CA ARG A 195 -3.43 -14.53 6.38
C ARG A 195 -4.82 -14.00 6.00
N LYS A 196 -5.50 -13.32 6.93
CA LYS A 196 -6.82 -12.75 6.70
C LYS A 196 -6.73 -11.35 6.10
N VAL A 197 -7.65 -11.05 5.18
CA VAL A 197 -7.83 -9.75 4.53
C VAL A 197 -9.33 -9.44 4.48
N GLU A 198 -9.71 -8.17 4.58
CA GLU A 198 -11.09 -7.77 4.33
C GLU A 198 -11.46 -8.07 2.86
N ARG A 199 -12.67 -8.61 2.63
CA ARG A 199 -13.12 -9.19 1.34
C ARG A 199 -12.99 -8.24 0.15
N GLN A 200 -13.41 -6.97 0.30
CA GLN A 200 -13.34 -5.99 -0.80
C GLN A 200 -11.88 -5.60 -1.09
N THR A 201 -11.06 -5.46 -0.05
CA THR A 201 -9.64 -5.20 -0.15
C THR A 201 -8.92 -6.33 -0.90
N TYR A 202 -9.26 -7.57 -0.57
CA TYR A 202 -8.68 -8.71 -1.28
C TYR A 202 -9.10 -8.75 -2.76
N ALA A 203 -10.37 -8.51 -3.06
CA ALA A 203 -10.83 -8.43 -4.45
C ALA A 203 -10.14 -7.30 -5.24
N ALA A 204 -9.92 -6.15 -4.61
CA ALA A 204 -9.17 -5.04 -5.20
C ALA A 204 -7.68 -5.39 -5.41
N TYR A 205 -7.06 -6.04 -4.43
CA TYR A 205 -5.69 -6.54 -4.55
C TYR A 205 -5.54 -7.52 -5.72
N LYS A 206 -6.47 -8.46 -5.91
CA LYS A 206 -6.44 -9.40 -7.05
C LYS A 206 -6.52 -8.69 -8.40
N ARG A 207 -7.38 -7.66 -8.53
CA ARG A 207 -7.44 -6.83 -9.75
C ARG A 207 -6.13 -6.08 -10.00
N MET A 208 -5.55 -5.50 -8.96
CA MET A 208 -4.26 -4.80 -9.04
C MET A 208 -3.14 -5.76 -9.43
N LEU A 209 -3.12 -6.95 -8.85
CA LEU A 209 -2.14 -7.99 -9.14
C LEU A 209 -2.22 -8.46 -10.59
N ALA A 210 -3.43 -8.71 -11.10
CA ALA A 210 -3.65 -9.10 -12.50
C ALA A 210 -3.14 -8.03 -13.47
N ALA A 211 -3.39 -6.74 -13.19
CA ALA A 211 -2.87 -5.64 -13.99
C ALA A 211 -1.35 -5.55 -13.93
N ALA A 212 -0.73 -5.79 -12.76
CA ALA A 212 0.72 -5.79 -12.61
C ALA A 212 1.37 -6.96 -13.38
N VAL A 213 0.78 -8.14 -13.33
CA VAL A 213 1.27 -9.32 -14.08
C VAL A 213 1.18 -9.10 -15.59
N SER A 214 0.16 -8.38 -16.05
CA SER A 214 -0.02 -8.05 -17.47
C SER A 214 0.94 -6.95 -17.96
N ASP A 215 1.60 -6.22 -17.05
CA ASP A 215 2.56 -5.16 -17.41
C ASP A 215 3.97 -5.74 -17.56
N SER A 216 4.38 -5.95 -18.82
CA SER A 216 5.70 -6.52 -19.15
C SER A 216 6.88 -5.69 -18.63
N SER A 217 6.69 -4.39 -18.38
CA SER A 217 7.75 -3.51 -17.85
C SER A 217 8.19 -3.92 -16.43
N LEU A 218 7.33 -4.60 -15.69
CA LEU A 218 7.64 -5.10 -14.36
C LEU A 218 8.52 -6.35 -14.36
N GLN A 219 8.49 -7.15 -15.44
CA GLN A 219 9.24 -8.39 -15.56
C GLN A 219 8.97 -9.37 -14.41
N LEU A 220 7.72 -9.42 -13.92
CA LEU A 220 7.30 -10.34 -12.87
C LEU A 220 7.29 -11.78 -13.40
N ALA A 221 7.81 -12.71 -12.61
CA ALA A 221 7.66 -14.12 -12.92
C ALA A 221 6.18 -14.52 -12.78
N SER A 222 5.58 -14.97 -13.87
CA SER A 222 4.16 -15.33 -13.92
C SER A 222 3.92 -16.63 -14.67
N ARG A 223 2.82 -17.31 -14.36
CA ARG A 223 2.35 -18.50 -15.04
C ARG A 223 0.84 -18.45 -15.17
N ASN A 224 0.32 -18.65 -16.40
CA ASN A 224 -1.11 -18.61 -16.68
C ASN A 224 -1.82 -17.30 -16.22
N GLY A 225 -1.14 -16.16 -16.32
CA GLY A 225 -1.70 -14.87 -15.92
C GLY A 225 -1.70 -14.61 -14.40
N GLU A 226 -1.08 -15.48 -13.60
CA GLU A 226 -0.92 -15.31 -12.16
C GLU A 226 0.55 -15.23 -11.77
N LEU A 227 0.87 -14.63 -10.61
CA LEU A 227 2.24 -14.62 -10.10
C LEU A 227 2.73 -16.06 -9.89
N ALA A 228 3.93 -16.36 -10.38
CA ALA A 228 4.59 -17.62 -10.08
C ALA A 228 4.82 -17.77 -8.57
N SER A 229 4.84 -19.02 -8.09
CA SER A 229 5.13 -19.29 -6.66
C SER A 229 6.50 -18.77 -6.22
N SER A 230 7.48 -18.76 -7.14
CA SER A 230 8.83 -18.23 -6.94
C SER A 230 8.91 -16.71 -6.93
N GLU A 231 7.93 -15.98 -7.49
CA GLU A 231 7.91 -14.53 -7.45
C GLU A 231 7.71 -14.05 -6.02
N LYS A 232 8.41 -12.98 -5.65
CA LYS A 232 8.30 -12.35 -4.33
C LYS A 232 7.61 -10.99 -4.38
N TYR A 233 7.82 -10.25 -5.46
CA TYR A 233 7.22 -8.92 -5.60
C TYR A 233 5.69 -8.98 -5.57
N LEU A 234 5.09 -7.98 -4.94
CA LEU A 234 3.65 -7.81 -4.71
C LEU A 234 3.00 -8.85 -3.79
N LYS A 235 3.71 -9.88 -3.32
CA LYS A 235 3.17 -10.78 -2.29
C LYS A 235 2.92 -10.05 -0.99
N ILE A 236 1.89 -10.47 -0.28
CA ILE A 236 1.47 -9.89 0.99
C ILE A 236 2.45 -10.30 2.09
N ILE A 237 3.06 -9.34 2.76
CA ILE A 237 3.91 -9.56 3.94
C ILE A 237 3.05 -9.61 5.20
N SER A 238 2.09 -8.68 5.30
CA SER A 238 1.18 -8.55 6.43
C SER A 238 -0.15 -7.94 5.96
N ALA A 239 -1.24 -8.36 6.61
CA ALA A 239 -2.58 -7.89 6.30
C ALA A 239 -3.35 -7.64 7.61
N PHE A 240 -4.52 -8.26 7.80
CA PHE A 240 -5.29 -8.11 9.03
C PHE A 240 -4.48 -8.52 10.27
N ARG A 241 -4.58 -7.71 11.32
CA ARG A 241 -4.02 -7.99 12.65
C ARG A 241 -5.09 -7.81 13.70
N SER A 242 -5.35 -8.84 14.51
CA SER A 242 -6.21 -8.65 15.68
C SER A 242 -5.52 -7.77 16.74
N ARG A 243 -6.30 -7.18 17.65
CA ARG A 243 -5.73 -6.40 18.76
C ARG A 243 -4.82 -7.25 19.63
N GLU A 244 -5.25 -8.45 19.94
CA GLU A 244 -4.50 -9.39 20.78
C GLU A 244 -3.15 -9.74 20.15
N TYR A 245 -3.12 -9.91 18.83
CA TYR A 245 -1.87 -10.15 18.10
C TYR A 245 -0.96 -8.92 18.16
N GLN A 246 -1.50 -7.73 17.92
CA GLN A 246 -0.73 -6.48 17.98
C GLN A 246 -0.18 -6.23 19.40
N ASP A 247 -0.96 -6.50 20.44
CA ASP A 247 -0.53 -6.35 21.83
C ASP A 247 0.57 -7.35 22.19
N ARG A 248 0.51 -8.58 21.66
CA ARG A 248 1.62 -9.55 21.77
C ARG A 248 2.89 -9.03 21.11
N LEU A 249 2.79 -8.49 19.89
CA LEU A 249 3.96 -7.93 19.19
C LEU A 249 4.59 -6.78 19.99
N ARG A 250 3.77 -5.92 20.60
CA ARG A 250 4.29 -4.82 21.45
C ARG A 250 5.00 -5.30 22.70
N LYS A 251 4.52 -6.39 23.30
CA LYS A 251 5.18 -6.99 24.46
C LYS A 251 6.52 -7.62 24.09
N LEU A 252 6.63 -8.17 22.87
CA LEU A 252 7.87 -8.76 22.37
C LEU A 252 8.88 -7.69 21.91
N GLU A 253 8.39 -6.57 21.38
CA GLU A 253 9.21 -5.47 20.86
C GLU A 253 8.83 -4.13 21.53
N PRO A 254 9.10 -3.98 22.83
CA PRO A 254 8.69 -2.78 23.59
C PRO A 254 9.33 -1.49 23.07
N ASN A 255 10.46 -1.59 22.38
CA ASN A 255 11.19 -0.50 21.76
C ASN A 255 10.80 -0.23 20.30
N ALA A 256 9.92 -1.04 19.72
CA ALA A 256 9.38 -0.76 18.39
C ALA A 256 8.63 0.58 18.43
N GLY A 257 9.04 1.50 17.58
CA GLY A 257 8.46 2.84 17.54
C GLY A 257 6.94 2.78 17.26
N ARG A 258 6.20 3.80 17.75
CA ARG A 258 4.74 3.91 17.54
C ARG A 258 4.32 3.89 16.05
N GLY A 259 5.25 4.14 15.12
CA GLY A 259 5.02 4.00 13.68
C GLY A 259 4.93 2.54 13.23
N ALA A 260 5.80 1.67 13.76
CA ALA A 260 5.83 0.24 13.38
C ALA A 260 4.72 -0.56 14.07
N LEU A 261 4.39 -0.23 15.33
CA LEU A 261 3.36 -0.90 16.12
C LEU A 261 2.34 0.14 16.66
N ALA A 262 1.62 0.81 15.76
CA ALA A 262 0.67 1.85 16.10
C ALA A 262 -0.47 1.34 17.01
N VAL A 263 -0.91 2.19 17.95
CA VAL A 263 -2.07 1.88 18.84
C VAL A 263 -3.35 1.70 18.02
N ASN A 264 -3.50 2.51 16.96
CA ASN A 264 -4.60 2.46 16.00
C ASN A 264 -4.02 2.11 14.63
N SER A 265 -3.65 0.84 14.46
CA SER A 265 -3.09 0.37 13.20
C SER A 265 -4.19 0.22 12.13
N PRO A 266 -3.97 0.70 10.88
CA PRO A 266 -4.88 0.40 9.77
C PRO A 266 -5.07 -1.09 9.50
N HIS A 267 -4.11 -1.94 9.89
CA HIS A 267 -4.23 -3.39 9.77
C HIS A 267 -5.39 -3.99 10.58
N PHE A 268 -5.87 -3.30 11.63
CA PHE A 268 -7.04 -3.74 12.38
C PHE A 268 -8.33 -3.74 11.55
N THR A 269 -8.38 -2.97 10.49
CA THR A 269 -9.54 -2.89 9.59
C THR A 269 -9.54 -4.00 8.53
N GLY A 270 -8.45 -4.77 8.40
CA GLY A 270 -8.24 -5.70 7.29
C GLY A 270 -8.06 -5.01 5.93
N ARG A 271 -8.01 -3.66 5.90
CA ARG A 271 -7.93 -2.85 4.68
C ARG A 271 -6.53 -2.28 4.42
N ALA A 272 -5.55 -2.71 5.16
CA ALA A 272 -4.14 -2.39 4.92
C ALA A 272 -3.35 -3.65 4.56
N LEU A 273 -2.51 -3.53 3.56
CA LEU A 273 -1.62 -4.57 3.08
C LEU A 273 -0.18 -4.05 3.12
N ASP A 274 0.70 -4.82 3.73
CA ASP A 274 2.13 -4.67 3.52
C ASP A 274 2.52 -5.57 2.35
N LEU A 275 2.98 -4.98 1.24
CA LEU A 275 3.35 -5.68 0.01
C LEU A 275 4.87 -5.73 -0.14
N TYR A 276 5.42 -6.85 -0.61
CA TYR A 276 6.84 -6.91 -0.90
C TYR A 276 7.18 -6.07 -2.13
N VAL A 277 8.01 -5.07 -1.92
CA VAL A 277 8.46 -4.13 -2.95
C VAL A 277 9.99 -4.14 -3.14
N GLY A 278 10.66 -5.13 -2.57
CA GLY A 278 12.11 -5.27 -2.61
C GLY A 278 12.77 -5.03 -1.24
N GLY A 279 14.08 -5.20 -1.18
CA GLY A 279 14.86 -5.01 0.04
C GLY A 279 14.46 -5.92 1.19
N GLU A 280 14.72 -5.47 2.42
CA GLU A 280 14.29 -6.16 3.63
C GLU A 280 12.84 -5.80 3.96
N PRO A 281 11.93 -6.78 4.11
CA PRO A 281 10.52 -6.52 4.40
C PRO A 281 10.35 -5.69 5.67
N THR A 282 9.51 -4.65 5.59
CA THR A 282 9.06 -3.81 6.72
C THR A 282 10.14 -3.15 7.57
N ILE A 283 11.37 -3.03 7.05
CA ILE A 283 12.47 -2.36 7.76
C ILE A 283 12.52 -0.87 7.40
N THR A 284 12.33 -0.03 8.42
CA THR A 284 12.23 1.44 8.29
C THR A 284 13.58 2.18 8.15
N LYS A 285 14.68 1.45 7.99
CA LYS A 285 16.01 2.02 7.76
C LYS A 285 16.04 2.80 6.44
N ASP A 286 16.54 4.01 6.42
CA ASP A 286 16.52 4.89 5.26
C ASP A 286 17.15 4.26 4.00
N SER A 287 18.28 3.57 4.17
CA SER A 287 18.93 2.87 3.07
C SER A 287 18.06 1.77 2.45
N ASN A 288 17.29 1.06 3.29
CA ASN A 288 16.35 0.05 2.82
C ASN A 288 15.13 0.68 2.14
N ARG A 289 14.55 1.72 2.71
CA ARG A 289 13.44 2.46 2.12
C ARG A 289 13.83 3.08 0.77
N LEU A 290 15.03 3.63 0.68
CA LEU A 290 15.56 4.17 -0.57
C LEU A 290 15.68 3.08 -1.65
N LEU A 291 16.22 1.91 -1.29
CA LEU A 291 16.29 0.76 -2.20
C LEU A 291 14.89 0.35 -2.67
N GLN A 292 13.93 0.24 -1.75
CA GLN A 292 12.54 -0.14 -2.05
C GLN A 292 11.87 0.83 -3.02
N THR A 293 12.04 2.15 -2.82
CA THR A 293 11.41 3.18 -3.66
C THR A 293 12.02 3.29 -5.05
N GLN A 294 13.21 2.73 -5.27
CA GLN A 294 13.86 2.65 -6.57
C GLN A 294 13.41 1.45 -7.42
N THR A 295 12.72 0.47 -6.83
CA THR A 295 12.27 -0.71 -7.58
C THR A 295 11.19 -0.36 -8.61
N ARG A 296 11.14 -1.13 -9.72
CA ARG A 296 10.07 -1.01 -10.73
C ARG A 296 8.71 -1.23 -10.11
N THR A 297 8.59 -2.20 -9.21
CA THR A 297 7.35 -2.57 -8.54
C THR A 297 6.81 -1.44 -7.69
N TYR A 298 7.64 -0.78 -6.86
CA TYR A 298 7.19 0.37 -6.07
C TYR A 298 6.75 1.53 -6.97
N ARG A 299 7.54 1.87 -7.97
CA ARG A 299 7.20 2.94 -8.93
C ARG A 299 5.91 2.63 -9.68
N TRP A 300 5.69 1.38 -10.05
CA TRP A 300 4.44 0.95 -10.66
C TRP A 300 3.26 1.12 -9.71
N LEU A 301 3.37 0.70 -8.46
CA LEU A 301 2.34 0.90 -7.45
C LEU A 301 2.00 2.38 -7.27
N VAL A 302 3.01 3.26 -7.17
CA VAL A 302 2.80 4.72 -7.06
C VAL A 302 1.98 5.27 -8.22
N ARG A 303 2.18 4.75 -9.44
CA ARG A 303 1.45 5.19 -10.64
C ARG A 303 0.06 4.58 -10.77
N ASN A 304 -0.13 3.35 -10.32
CA ASN A 304 -1.29 2.55 -10.69
C ASN A 304 -2.21 2.14 -9.54
N ALA A 305 -1.73 2.02 -8.30
CA ALA A 305 -2.49 1.43 -7.20
C ALA A 305 -3.80 2.19 -6.88
N GLU A 306 -3.82 3.51 -7.09
CA GLU A 306 -5.00 4.36 -6.90
C GLU A 306 -6.17 3.94 -7.79
N ARG A 307 -5.91 3.43 -9.00
CA ARG A 307 -6.94 2.91 -9.95
C ARG A 307 -7.69 1.71 -9.37
N PHE A 308 -7.09 1.02 -8.40
CA PHE A 308 -7.65 -0.14 -7.71
C PHE A 308 -8.13 0.22 -6.30
N GLY A 309 -8.09 1.51 -5.93
CA GLY A 309 -8.54 2.02 -4.65
C GLY A 309 -7.49 1.99 -3.53
N PHE A 310 -6.21 1.79 -3.85
CA PHE A 310 -5.14 1.79 -2.85
C PHE A 310 -4.42 3.12 -2.76
N CYS A 311 -4.20 3.59 -1.53
CA CYS A 311 -3.41 4.76 -1.18
C CYS A 311 -2.11 4.36 -0.50
N PRO A 312 -0.98 4.99 -0.83
CA PRO A 312 0.29 4.73 -0.15
C PRO A 312 0.33 5.37 1.24
N TYR A 313 0.99 4.72 2.17
CA TYR A 313 1.53 5.41 3.33
C TYR A 313 2.92 5.93 2.99
N PHE A 314 3.09 7.24 2.98
CA PHE A 314 4.32 7.86 2.46
C PHE A 314 5.59 7.38 3.18
N TYR A 315 5.50 7.08 4.48
CA TYR A 315 6.66 6.73 5.31
C TYR A 315 7.12 5.27 5.14
N GLU A 316 6.23 4.37 4.73
CA GLU A 316 6.51 2.94 4.60
C GLU A 316 6.22 2.46 3.18
N PRO A 317 7.24 2.27 2.32
CA PRO A 317 7.04 1.94 0.90
C PRO A 317 6.24 0.65 0.66
N TRP A 318 6.25 -0.27 1.61
CA TRP A 318 5.49 -1.52 1.55
C TRP A 318 4.03 -1.36 1.93
N HIS A 319 3.63 -0.27 2.66
CA HIS A 319 2.32 -0.14 3.28
C HIS A 319 1.31 0.56 2.35
N TRP A 320 0.23 -0.15 2.01
CA TRP A 320 -0.83 0.31 1.12
C TRP A 320 -2.19 0.12 1.78
N GLU A 321 -3.02 1.15 1.79
CA GLU A 321 -4.35 1.13 2.40
C GLU A 321 -5.44 1.15 1.32
N TYR A 322 -6.44 0.28 1.43
CA TYR A 322 -7.61 0.33 0.57
C TYR A 322 -8.50 1.50 1.00
N CYS A 323 -8.40 2.61 0.26
CA CYS A 323 -9.04 3.90 0.56
C CYS A 323 -10.38 4.09 -0.17
N ALA A 324 -10.76 3.18 -1.08
CA ALA A 324 -12.06 3.25 -1.73
C ALA A 324 -13.21 3.18 -0.71
N PRO A 325 -14.34 3.87 -0.99
CA PRO A 325 -15.49 3.94 -0.10
C PRO A 325 -16.10 2.57 0.23
#